data_247b1aab975950a9530281db51f99a17
#
_entry.id   247b1aab975950a9530281db51f99a17
#
_cell.length_a   1.000
_cell.length_b   1.000
_cell.length_c   1.000
_cell.angle_alpha   90.00
_cell.angle_beta   90.00
_cell.angle_gamma   90.00
#
_symmetry.space_group_name_H-M   'P 1'
#
loop_
_entity.id
_entity.type
_entity.pdbx_description
1 polymer ?
#
loop_
_entity_poly.entity_id
_entity_poly.type
_entity_poly.pdbx_seq_one_letter_code
_entity_poly.pdbx_strand_id
1 'polypeptide(L)'
;MNPRHAAALALVGWYLMVPPLMTPCPSKHPPKHPPPLNFWGDAPLSRWDTVRSFNRAGDCEKELKATIQRTTDPKFTIVVPANMGPDEVSRSRMNMITRDISAQCVSTGDPRLKEK
;
A
#
# COMPACT_ATOMS: atom_id res chain seq x y z
N MET A 1 38.61 -6.45 0.74
CA MET A 1 37.22 -6.02 0.64
C MET A 1 37.14 -4.51 0.82
N ASN A 2 36.47 -3.83 -0.08
CA ASN A 2 36.38 -2.37 -0.03
C ASN A 2 35.38 -1.95 1.07
N PRO A 3 35.80 -1.21 2.12
CA PRO A 3 34.90 -0.84 3.19
C PRO A 3 33.71 0.02 2.74
N ARG A 4 33.84 0.71 1.62
CA ARG A 4 32.73 1.50 1.06
C ARG A 4 31.60 0.61 0.55
N HIS A 5 31.93 -0.55 -0.02
CA HIS A 5 30.91 -1.52 -0.47
C HIS A 5 30.17 -2.12 0.70
N ALA A 6 30.88 -2.48 1.76
CA ALA A 6 30.26 -3.02 2.95
C ALA A 6 29.32 -1.99 3.61
N ALA A 7 29.75 -0.72 3.69
CA ALA A 7 28.91 0.35 4.23
C ALA A 7 27.69 0.61 3.38
N ALA A 8 27.83 0.59 2.04
CA ALA A 8 26.71 0.78 1.13
C ALA A 8 25.66 -0.33 1.27
N LEU A 9 26.10 -1.59 1.41
CA LEU A 9 25.20 -2.72 1.62
C LEU A 9 24.49 -2.63 2.97
N ALA A 10 25.19 -2.13 4.00
CA ALA A 10 24.59 -1.97 5.32
C ALA A 10 23.53 -0.87 5.37
N LEU A 11 23.58 0.08 4.41
CA LEU A 11 22.61 1.16 4.31
C LEU A 11 21.37 0.80 3.50
N VAL A 12 21.33 -0.38 2.86
CA VAL A 12 20.16 -0.83 2.11
C VAL A 12 19.05 -1.16 3.11
N GLY A 13 17.99 -0.41 3.02
CA GLY A 13 16.81 -0.62 3.84
C GLY A 13 15.70 -1.32 3.06
N TRP A 14 14.54 -1.40 3.66
CA TRP A 14 13.37 -2.04 3.10
C TRP A 14 12.14 -1.16 3.28
N TYR A 15 11.31 -1.09 2.24
CA TYR A 15 10.02 -0.42 2.30
C TYR A 15 8.90 -1.45 2.32
N LEU A 16 7.95 -1.27 3.22
CA LEU A 16 6.66 -1.95 3.13
C LEU A 16 5.78 -1.07 2.24
N MET A 17 5.41 -1.57 1.08
CA MET A 17 4.70 -0.81 0.07
C MET A 17 3.38 -1.45 -0.29
N VAL A 18 2.39 -0.60 -0.57
CA VAL A 18 1.06 -1.02 -1.00
C VAL A 18 0.70 -0.30 -2.30
N PRO A 19 -0.16 -0.90 -3.14
CA PRO A 19 -0.62 -0.21 -4.35
C PRO A 19 -1.27 1.13 -4.02
N PRO A 20 -1.12 2.14 -4.89
CA PRO A 20 -1.67 3.47 -4.62
C PRO A 20 -3.19 3.47 -4.67
N LEU A 21 -3.79 4.36 -3.89
CA LEU A 21 -5.23 4.60 -3.97
C LEU A 21 -5.55 5.31 -5.29
N MET A 22 -6.63 4.86 -5.92
CA MET A 22 -7.14 5.54 -7.11
C MET A 22 -7.99 6.73 -6.68
N THR A 23 -7.66 7.91 -7.21
CA THR A 23 -8.49 9.09 -7.04
C THR A 23 -9.47 9.16 -8.20
N PRO A 24 -10.78 9.33 -7.92
CA PRO A 24 -11.74 9.51 -9.00
C PRO A 24 -11.46 10.79 -9.78
N CYS A 25 -11.63 10.72 -11.09
CA CYS A 25 -11.49 11.90 -11.94
C CYS A 25 -12.57 12.94 -11.58
N PRO A 26 -12.22 14.24 -11.56
CA PRO A 26 -13.23 15.27 -11.35
C PRO A 26 -14.34 15.17 -12.40
N SER A 27 -15.58 15.20 -11.95
CA SER A 27 -16.75 15.13 -12.82
C SER A 27 -17.57 16.43 -12.69
N LYS A 28 -18.12 16.88 -13.80
CA LYS A 28 -19.05 18.02 -13.80
C LYS A 28 -20.35 17.69 -13.06
N HIS A 29 -20.68 16.42 -12.98
CA HIS A 29 -21.88 15.92 -12.31
C HIS A 29 -21.47 14.90 -11.27
N PRO A 30 -21.04 15.35 -10.07
CA PRO A 30 -20.66 14.40 -9.03
C PRO A 30 -21.84 13.50 -8.65
N PRO A 31 -21.60 12.19 -8.43
CA PRO A 31 -22.68 11.29 -8.02
C PRO A 31 -23.22 11.67 -6.64
N LYS A 32 -24.47 11.30 -6.36
CA LYS A 32 -25.09 11.53 -5.06
C LYS A 32 -24.31 10.84 -3.93
N HIS A 33 -23.70 9.69 -4.24
CA HIS A 33 -22.86 8.96 -3.31
C HIS A 33 -21.45 8.90 -3.87
N PRO A 34 -20.41 9.05 -3.01
CA PRO A 34 -19.04 8.87 -3.47
C PRO A 34 -18.80 7.45 -3.97
N PRO A 35 -17.95 7.26 -5.00
CA PRO A 35 -17.61 5.92 -5.46
C PRO A 35 -16.86 5.16 -4.37
N PRO A 36 -16.88 3.81 -4.40
CA PRO A 36 -16.13 3.02 -3.44
C PRO A 36 -14.62 3.32 -3.56
N LEU A 37 -13.93 3.25 -2.42
CA LEU A 37 -12.48 3.37 -2.40
C LEU A 37 -11.89 2.23 -3.21
N ASN A 38 -10.90 2.53 -4.03
CA ASN A 38 -10.27 1.56 -4.90
C ASN A 38 -8.76 1.81 -4.92
N PHE A 39 -8.02 0.89 -5.53
CA PHE A 39 -6.57 0.99 -5.64
C PHE A 39 -6.11 0.57 -7.04
N TRP A 40 -4.93 1.06 -7.42
CA TRP A 40 -4.33 0.75 -8.71
C TRP A 40 -3.30 -0.37 -8.54
N GLY A 41 -3.75 -1.63 -8.64
CA GLY A 41 -2.89 -2.81 -8.43
C GLY A 41 -1.82 -2.99 -9.50
N ASP A 42 -2.07 -2.51 -10.72
CA ASP A 42 -1.13 -2.62 -11.84
C ASP A 42 -0.17 -1.43 -11.94
N ALA A 43 -0.20 -0.52 -10.98
CA ALA A 43 0.70 0.63 -10.97
C ALA A 43 2.16 0.18 -10.92
N PRO A 44 3.08 0.90 -11.60
CA PRO A 44 4.51 0.62 -11.41
C PRO A 44 4.91 0.85 -9.96
N LEU A 45 5.87 0.09 -9.48
CA LEU A 45 6.28 0.10 -8.07
C LEU A 45 6.69 1.51 -7.60
N SER A 46 7.23 2.34 -8.50
CA SER A 46 7.60 3.71 -8.19
C SER A 46 6.41 4.59 -7.79
N ARG A 47 5.19 4.15 -8.08
CA ARG A 47 3.95 4.86 -7.71
C ARG A 47 3.27 4.28 -6.49
N TRP A 48 3.76 3.16 -5.97
CA TRP A 48 3.20 2.55 -4.78
C TRP A 48 3.48 3.42 -3.55
N ASP A 49 2.59 3.38 -2.59
CA ASP A 49 2.73 4.11 -1.33
C ASP A 49 3.61 3.34 -0.36
N THR A 50 4.52 4.05 0.30
CA THR A 50 5.34 3.47 1.36
C THR A 50 4.60 3.62 2.69
N VAL A 51 4.27 2.48 3.29
CA VAL A 51 3.62 2.46 4.60
C VAL A 51 4.64 2.72 5.70
N ARG A 52 5.81 2.06 5.60
CA ARG A 52 6.85 2.15 6.60
C ARG A 52 8.19 1.69 6.02
N SER A 53 9.27 2.14 6.61
CA SER A 53 10.62 1.70 6.22
C SER A 53 11.28 0.94 7.37
N PHE A 54 12.19 0.03 7.01
CA PHE A 54 12.88 -0.86 7.94
C PHE A 54 14.35 -0.98 7.54
N ASN A 55 15.18 -1.30 8.52
CA ASN A 55 16.60 -1.54 8.29
C ASN A 55 16.89 -2.97 7.85
N ARG A 56 15.98 -3.90 8.12
CA ARG A 56 16.16 -5.33 7.84
C ARG A 56 14.94 -5.90 7.13
N ALA A 57 15.20 -6.84 6.20
CA ALA A 57 14.14 -7.54 5.48
C ALA A 57 13.20 -8.29 6.44
N GLY A 58 13.75 -8.94 7.45
CA GLY A 58 12.95 -9.69 8.43
C GLY A 58 11.96 -8.83 9.19
N ASP A 59 12.36 -7.61 9.53
CA ASP A 59 11.47 -6.66 10.21
C ASP A 59 10.32 -6.23 9.30
N CYS A 60 10.61 -6.00 8.02
CA CYS A 60 9.59 -5.68 7.03
C CYS A 60 8.61 -6.84 6.86
N GLU A 61 9.09 -8.06 6.73
CA GLU A 61 8.25 -9.24 6.57
C GLU A 61 7.36 -9.48 7.78
N LYS A 62 7.88 -9.23 8.97
CA LYS A 62 7.12 -9.35 10.22
C LYS A 62 5.96 -8.36 10.23
N GLU A 63 6.21 -7.12 9.84
CA GLU A 63 5.16 -6.10 9.76
C GLU A 63 4.17 -6.40 8.64
N LEU A 64 4.63 -6.95 7.51
CA LEU A 64 3.77 -7.39 6.42
C LEU A 64 2.77 -8.44 6.92
N LYS A 65 3.23 -9.45 7.63
CA LYS A 65 2.36 -10.48 8.20
C LYS A 65 1.37 -9.89 9.19
N ALA A 66 1.83 -8.98 10.05
CA ALA A 66 0.96 -8.31 11.02
C ALA A 66 -0.11 -7.46 10.32
N THR A 67 0.25 -6.79 9.24
CA THR A 67 -0.69 -5.99 8.44
C THR A 67 -1.77 -6.88 7.83
N ILE A 68 -1.39 -8.00 7.24
CA ILE A 68 -2.33 -8.94 6.64
C ILE A 68 -3.28 -9.50 7.71
N GLN A 69 -2.75 -9.86 8.89
CA GLN A 69 -3.57 -10.36 9.99
C GLN A 69 -4.60 -9.34 10.46
N ARG A 70 -4.19 -8.08 10.63
CA ARG A 70 -5.11 -7.00 11.04
C ARG A 70 -6.20 -6.76 10.00
N THR A 71 -5.80 -6.76 8.73
CA THR A 71 -6.71 -6.48 7.62
C THR A 71 -7.74 -7.59 7.42
N THR A 72 -7.35 -8.84 7.67
CA THR A 72 -8.25 -9.99 7.54
C THR A 72 -9.08 -10.26 8.79
N ASP A 73 -8.86 -9.50 9.88
CA ASP A 73 -9.68 -9.61 11.08
C ASP A 73 -11.10 -9.14 10.78
N PRO A 74 -12.15 -9.89 11.21
CA PRO A 74 -13.54 -9.45 11.02
C PRO A 74 -13.86 -8.09 11.63
N LYS A 75 -13.09 -7.64 12.60
CA LYS A 75 -13.26 -6.33 13.24
C LYS A 75 -12.57 -5.20 12.48
N PHE A 76 -11.89 -5.50 11.38
CA PHE A 76 -11.21 -4.48 10.58
C PHE A 76 -12.20 -3.44 10.07
N THR A 77 -11.89 -2.18 10.34
CA THR A 77 -12.71 -1.04 9.92
C THR A 77 -11.90 -0.08 9.06
N ILE A 78 -12.60 0.61 8.17
CA ILE A 78 -12.01 1.65 7.32
C ILE A 78 -12.73 2.96 7.54
N VAL A 79 -12.03 4.07 7.25
CA VAL A 79 -12.63 5.41 7.30
C VAL A 79 -13.17 5.73 5.90
N VAL A 80 -14.45 6.04 5.82
CA VAL A 80 -15.12 6.37 4.57
C VAL A 80 -15.91 7.67 4.73
N PRO A 81 -16.23 8.37 3.61
CA PRO A 81 -17.12 9.54 3.68
C PRO A 81 -18.48 9.17 4.29
N ALA A 82 -19.03 10.09 5.10
CA ALA A 82 -20.26 9.84 5.84
C ALA A 82 -21.48 9.58 4.93
N ASN A 83 -21.45 10.12 3.69
CA ASN A 83 -22.54 9.97 2.73
C ASN A 83 -22.39 8.77 1.79
N MET A 84 -21.39 7.91 2.05
CA MET A 84 -21.19 6.70 1.25
C MET A 84 -22.31 5.69 1.53
N GLY A 85 -22.85 5.08 0.48
CA GLY A 85 -23.88 4.06 0.61
C GLY A 85 -23.34 2.75 1.18
N PRO A 86 -24.22 1.88 1.74
CA PRO A 86 -23.76 0.64 2.37
C PRO A 86 -23.06 -0.32 1.41
N ASP A 87 -23.50 -0.41 0.14
CA ASP A 87 -22.84 -1.27 -0.86
C ASP A 87 -21.45 -0.74 -1.18
N GLU A 88 -21.31 0.57 -1.32
CA GLU A 88 -20.02 1.22 -1.58
C GLU A 88 -19.07 1.06 -0.39
N VAL A 89 -19.59 1.10 0.83
CA VAL A 89 -18.78 0.84 2.04
C VAL A 89 -18.25 -0.59 2.03
N SER A 90 -19.11 -1.57 1.70
CA SER A 90 -18.70 -2.98 1.63
C SER A 90 -17.62 -3.18 0.57
N ARG A 91 -17.81 -2.60 -0.61
CA ARG A 91 -16.81 -2.67 -1.69
C ARG A 91 -15.50 -2.02 -1.31
N SER A 92 -15.58 -0.85 -0.68
CA SER A 92 -14.40 -0.13 -0.20
C SER A 92 -13.61 -0.97 0.79
N ARG A 93 -14.30 -1.61 1.73
CA ARG A 93 -13.67 -2.48 2.72
C ARG A 93 -12.95 -3.63 2.04
N MET A 94 -13.62 -4.30 1.09
CA MET A 94 -13.02 -5.41 0.35
C MET A 94 -11.80 -4.94 -0.46
N ASN A 95 -11.90 -3.79 -1.12
CA ASN A 95 -10.81 -3.24 -1.91
C ASN A 95 -9.60 -2.88 -1.03
N MET A 96 -9.84 -2.32 0.15
CA MET A 96 -8.74 -1.99 1.07
C MET A 96 -8.09 -3.25 1.64
N ILE A 97 -8.86 -4.29 1.92
CA ILE A 97 -8.32 -5.59 2.33
C ILE A 97 -7.42 -6.15 1.21
N THR A 98 -7.89 -6.13 -0.03
CA THR A 98 -7.11 -6.62 -1.18
C THR A 98 -5.84 -5.79 -1.38
N ARG A 99 -5.92 -4.47 -1.22
CA ARG A 99 -4.76 -3.59 -1.29
C ARG A 99 -3.69 -3.98 -0.26
N ASP A 100 -4.09 -4.16 0.98
CA ASP A 100 -3.17 -4.50 2.06
C ASP A 100 -2.57 -5.89 1.90
N ILE A 101 -3.35 -6.86 1.41
CA ILE A 101 -2.86 -8.20 1.10
C ILE A 101 -1.84 -8.17 -0.04
N SER A 102 -1.94 -7.19 -0.94
CA SER A 102 -1.02 -7.00 -2.04
C SER A 102 0.28 -6.29 -1.62
N ALA A 103 0.42 -5.92 -0.35
CA ALA A 103 1.62 -5.26 0.16
C ALA A 103 2.87 -6.09 -0.10
N GLN A 104 3.98 -5.41 -0.33
CA GLN A 104 5.26 -6.05 -0.61
C GLN A 104 6.38 -5.38 0.17
N CYS A 105 7.37 -6.18 0.56
CA CYS A 105 8.63 -5.67 1.09
C CYS A 105 9.59 -5.47 -0.07
N VAL A 106 10.04 -4.24 -0.27
CA VAL A 106 10.87 -3.84 -1.41
C VAL A 106 12.17 -3.23 -0.90
N SER A 107 13.29 -3.69 -1.44
CA SER A 107 14.60 -3.12 -1.12
C SER A 107 14.65 -1.66 -1.60
N THR A 108 15.23 -0.79 -0.77
CA THR A 108 15.38 0.63 -1.12
C THR A 108 16.26 0.84 -2.36
N GLY A 109 17.07 -0.17 -2.72
CA GLY A 109 17.88 -0.16 -3.93
C GLY A 109 17.23 -0.81 -5.15
N ASP A 110 15.97 -1.23 -5.05
CA ASP A 110 15.28 -1.89 -6.15
C ASP A 110 15.11 -0.92 -7.33
N PRO A 111 15.59 -1.29 -8.54
CA PRO A 111 15.50 -0.40 -9.70
C PRO A 111 14.05 -0.07 -10.11
N ARG A 112 13.09 -0.93 -9.78
CA ARG A 112 11.68 -0.68 -10.09
C ARG A 112 11.14 0.57 -9.41
N LEU A 113 11.77 1.02 -8.32
CA LEU A 113 11.37 2.24 -7.62
C LEU A 113 11.62 3.51 -8.44
N LYS A 114 12.47 3.43 -9.45
CA LYS A 114 12.83 4.54 -10.33
C LYS A 114 12.11 4.50 -11.68
N GLU A 115 11.32 3.48 -11.93
CA GLU A 115 10.55 3.37 -13.17
C GLU A 115 9.40 4.40 -13.17
N LYS A 116 9.20 5.02 -14.33
CA LYS A 116 8.13 6.00 -14.51
C LYS A 116 6.91 5.39 -15.16
#